data_6b2aa9677d2e00308cffe630049dd3da
#
_entry.id   6b2aa9677d2e00308cffe630049dd3da
#
_cell.length_a   1.000
_cell.length_b   1.000
_cell.length_c   1.000
_cell.angle_alpha   90.00
_cell.angle_beta   90.00
_cell.angle_gamma   90.00
#
_symmetry.space_group_name_H-M   'P 1'
#
loop_
_entity.id
_entity.type
_entity.pdbx_description
1 polymer ?
#
loop_
_entity_poly.entity_id
_entity_poly.type
_entity_poly.pdbx_seq_one_letter_code
_entity_poly.pdbx_strand_id
1 'polypeptide(L)'
;MRFLPAALLVASAAVAQQRLYDPADAPARASAAAVLSYGVAASKTDGEVGVERLRAAIATACHCLPAGSSARAAAEGLSADGGDAKALAKQVAALAADLNFRPVGEAELPAGVPGFAVLDEIEIRTYPTYRMVKTAMKGGSMGAFWPLFNHIKNNDIAMTTPVQVDYAEDGERQREASMAFLYGSPDLGPLRKDGAVEVVDVPALTVLTLGSRGYDRKSRVEELRARLDAWLADHPEWQAAGPMRTMGYNSPSVAGNRRYFEVQIPVAPARWKHNSLYLYMLV
;
A
#
# COMPACT_ATOMS: atom_id res chain seq x y z
N MET A 1 -14.51 -35.89 16.61
CA MET A 1 -14.10 -34.59 16.08
C MET A 1 -12.75 -34.23 16.69
N ARG A 2 -11.67 -34.32 15.91
CA ARG A 2 -10.32 -33.91 16.37
C ARG A 2 -10.18 -32.44 16.11
N PHE A 3 -10.07 -31.64 17.16
CA PHE A 3 -9.69 -30.23 17.06
C PHE A 3 -8.24 -30.18 16.55
N LEU A 4 -8.02 -29.70 15.32
CA LEU A 4 -6.72 -29.25 14.87
C LEU A 4 -6.32 -28.03 15.71
N PRO A 5 -5.08 -27.96 16.24
CA PRO A 5 -4.67 -26.84 17.06
C PRO A 5 -4.68 -25.55 16.24
N ALA A 6 -5.23 -24.48 16.82
CA ALA A 6 -5.32 -23.14 16.23
C ALA A 6 -3.99 -22.61 15.65
N ALA A 7 -2.88 -23.09 16.17
CA ALA A 7 -1.52 -22.78 15.68
C ALA A 7 -1.26 -23.25 14.23
N LEU A 8 -1.86 -24.36 13.78
CA LEU A 8 -1.70 -24.84 12.39
C LEU A 8 -2.50 -24.00 11.40
N LEU A 9 -3.67 -23.50 11.80
CA LEU A 9 -4.51 -22.63 10.98
C LEU A 9 -3.87 -21.24 10.79
N VAL A 10 -3.27 -20.69 11.85
CA VAL A 10 -2.56 -19.41 11.78
C VAL A 10 -1.29 -19.53 10.92
N ALA A 11 -0.56 -20.63 11.02
CA ALA A 11 0.62 -20.87 10.17
C ALA A 11 0.27 -21.02 8.68
N SER A 12 -0.84 -21.69 8.36
CA SER A 12 -1.27 -21.86 6.96
C SER A 12 -1.77 -20.56 6.34
N ALA A 13 -2.49 -19.73 7.10
CA ALA A 13 -2.93 -18.39 6.66
C ALA A 13 -1.75 -17.45 6.46
N ALA A 14 -0.77 -17.43 7.36
CA ALA A 14 0.43 -16.63 7.24
C ALA A 14 1.27 -17.04 6.01
N VAL A 15 1.40 -18.33 5.70
CA VAL A 15 2.08 -18.83 4.51
C VAL A 15 1.33 -18.49 3.23
N ALA A 16 0.01 -18.59 3.22
CA ALA A 16 -0.80 -18.20 2.07
C ALA A 16 -0.68 -16.70 1.78
N GLN A 17 -0.71 -15.87 2.82
CA GLN A 17 -0.58 -14.42 2.71
C GLN A 17 0.85 -13.96 2.36
N GLN A 18 1.85 -14.70 2.80
CA GLN A 18 3.25 -14.46 2.39
C GLN A 18 3.45 -14.69 0.89
N ARG A 19 2.67 -15.60 0.27
CA ARG A 19 2.67 -15.80 -1.19
C ARG A 19 2.01 -14.65 -1.96
N LEU A 20 1.17 -13.85 -1.32
CA LEU A 20 0.51 -12.68 -1.95
C LEU A 20 1.41 -11.43 -1.96
N TYR A 21 2.53 -11.47 -1.24
CA TYR A 21 3.56 -10.44 -1.25
C TYR A 21 4.89 -11.10 -1.64
N ASP A 22 5.10 -11.26 -2.93
CA ASP A 22 6.33 -11.82 -3.48
C ASP A 22 6.84 -10.90 -4.60
N PRO A 23 7.61 -9.87 -4.25
CA PRO A 23 8.22 -8.98 -5.23
C PRO A 23 9.12 -9.78 -6.17
N ALA A 24 9.08 -9.50 -7.47
CA ALA A 24 9.93 -10.15 -8.47
C ALA A 24 11.43 -10.00 -8.14
N ASP A 25 11.78 -8.94 -7.40
CA ASP A 25 13.13 -8.62 -6.92
C ASP A 25 13.38 -9.05 -5.47
N ALA A 26 12.54 -9.92 -4.89
CA ALA A 26 12.66 -10.36 -3.49
C ALA A 26 14.05 -10.84 -3.08
N PRO A 27 14.79 -11.67 -3.89
CA PRO A 27 16.17 -12.07 -3.56
C PRO A 27 17.14 -10.88 -3.53
N ALA A 28 17.02 -9.95 -4.46
CA ALA A 28 17.84 -8.75 -4.54
C ALA A 28 17.59 -7.83 -3.32
N ARG A 29 16.33 -7.63 -2.95
CA ARG A 29 15.92 -6.87 -1.75
C ARG A 29 16.48 -7.51 -0.47
N ALA A 30 16.38 -8.82 -0.33
CA ALA A 30 16.93 -9.54 0.82
C ALA A 30 18.47 -9.41 0.91
N SER A 31 19.17 -9.52 -0.20
CA SER A 31 20.64 -9.34 -0.26
C SER A 31 21.03 -7.90 0.12
N ALA A 32 20.37 -6.90 -0.43
CA ALA A 32 20.61 -5.50 -0.10
C ALA A 32 20.33 -5.21 1.39
N ALA A 33 19.23 -5.73 1.92
CA ALA A 33 18.89 -5.58 3.34
C ALA A 33 19.94 -6.19 4.27
N ALA A 34 20.47 -7.37 3.92
CA ALA A 34 21.52 -8.02 4.71
C ALA A 34 22.80 -7.17 4.73
N VAL A 35 23.23 -6.66 3.57
CA VAL A 35 24.41 -5.79 3.44
C VAL A 35 24.24 -4.50 4.26
N LEU A 36 23.10 -3.83 4.15
CA LEU A 36 22.82 -2.60 4.91
C LEU A 36 22.78 -2.87 6.41
N SER A 37 22.16 -3.96 6.85
CA SER A 37 22.08 -4.35 8.26
C SER A 37 23.48 -4.64 8.83
N TYR A 38 24.35 -5.30 8.06
CA TYR A 38 25.74 -5.50 8.43
C TYR A 38 26.50 -4.18 8.55
N GLY A 39 26.34 -3.26 7.60
CA GLY A 39 26.93 -1.91 7.64
C GLY A 39 26.52 -1.13 8.89
N VAL A 40 25.25 -1.18 9.28
CA VAL A 40 24.74 -0.56 10.52
C VAL A 40 25.36 -1.18 11.76
N ALA A 41 25.48 -2.51 11.81
CA ALA A 41 26.11 -3.20 12.94
C ALA A 41 27.59 -2.82 13.06
N ALA A 42 28.32 -2.81 11.94
CA ALA A 42 29.75 -2.50 11.89
C ALA A 42 30.05 -1.02 12.19
N SER A 43 29.10 -0.10 11.91
CA SER A 43 29.30 1.34 12.16
C SER A 43 29.27 1.73 13.64
N LYS A 44 28.79 0.88 14.51
CA LYS A 44 28.68 1.16 15.97
C LYS A 44 30.02 1.17 16.71
N THR A 45 31.05 0.66 16.08
CA THR A 45 32.33 0.38 16.74
C THR A 45 33.40 1.46 16.59
N ASP A 46 33.34 2.33 15.56
CA ASP A 46 34.48 3.21 15.23
C ASP A 46 34.05 4.48 14.47
N GLY A 47 33.88 5.61 15.09
CA GLY A 47 33.78 6.97 14.60
C GLY A 47 33.73 7.19 13.06
N GLU A 48 34.76 7.80 12.47
CA GLU A 48 34.86 8.04 11.01
C GLU A 48 34.89 6.77 10.19
N VAL A 49 35.54 5.72 10.67
CA VAL A 49 35.59 4.40 10.01
C VAL A 49 34.19 3.80 9.94
N GLY A 50 33.32 4.08 10.92
CA GLY A 50 31.93 3.68 10.88
C GLY A 50 31.12 4.27 9.74
N VAL A 51 31.35 5.55 9.40
CA VAL A 51 30.69 6.24 8.27
C VAL A 51 31.11 5.63 6.93
N GLU A 52 32.40 5.36 6.76
CA GLU A 52 32.92 4.75 5.53
C GLU A 52 32.35 3.33 5.32
N ARG A 53 32.19 2.56 6.39
CA ARG A 53 31.53 1.24 6.33
C ARG A 53 30.06 1.34 5.93
N LEU A 54 29.32 2.36 6.43
CA LEU A 54 27.95 2.62 6.01
C LEU A 54 27.87 2.97 4.52
N ARG A 55 28.75 3.86 4.05
CA ARG A 55 28.80 4.25 2.64
C ARG A 55 29.13 3.06 1.73
N ALA A 56 30.10 2.22 2.12
CA ALA A 56 30.43 1.01 1.40
C ALA A 56 29.24 0.02 1.35
N ALA A 57 28.50 -0.12 2.47
CA ALA A 57 27.31 -0.95 2.51
C ALA A 57 26.20 -0.41 1.60
N ILE A 58 25.98 0.92 1.57
CA ILE A 58 25.00 1.56 0.67
C ILE A 58 25.39 1.31 -0.79
N ALA A 59 26.65 1.55 -1.16
CA ALA A 59 27.14 1.31 -2.52
C ALA A 59 26.95 -0.15 -2.95
N THR A 60 27.26 -1.11 -2.07
CA THR A 60 27.04 -2.53 -2.34
C THR A 60 25.54 -2.86 -2.48
N ALA A 61 24.67 -2.29 -1.63
CA ALA A 61 23.23 -2.48 -1.72
C ALA A 61 22.66 -1.95 -3.05
N CYS A 62 23.14 -0.80 -3.54
CA CYS A 62 22.78 -0.28 -4.85
C CYS A 62 23.08 -1.24 -5.99
N HIS A 63 24.20 -1.98 -5.91
CA HIS A 63 24.53 -3.00 -6.91
C HIS A 63 23.65 -4.27 -6.82
N CYS A 64 23.12 -4.57 -5.64
CA CYS A 64 22.20 -5.69 -5.46
C CYS A 64 20.80 -5.40 -6.05
N LEU A 65 20.37 -4.14 -6.03
CA LEU A 65 19.01 -3.75 -6.39
C LEU A 65 18.87 -3.48 -7.90
N PRO A 66 17.72 -3.82 -8.51
CA PRO A 66 17.48 -3.56 -9.93
C PRO A 66 17.62 -2.08 -10.28
N ALA A 67 18.20 -1.78 -11.44
CA ALA A 67 18.24 -0.43 -11.97
C ALA A 67 16.82 0.11 -12.16
N GLY A 68 16.58 1.35 -11.75
CA GLY A 68 15.28 2.02 -11.87
C GLY A 68 14.25 1.63 -10.81
N SER A 69 14.56 0.70 -9.87
CA SER A 69 13.65 0.43 -8.75
C SER A 69 13.65 1.57 -7.73
N SER A 70 12.50 1.83 -7.09
CA SER A 70 12.39 2.81 -6.00
C SER A 70 13.33 2.47 -4.84
N ALA A 71 13.53 1.19 -4.58
CA ALA A 71 14.47 0.71 -3.56
C ALA A 71 15.92 1.12 -3.84
N ARG A 72 16.35 1.03 -5.12
CA ARG A 72 17.68 1.48 -5.53
C ARG A 72 17.80 3.00 -5.46
N ALA A 73 16.80 3.74 -5.94
CA ALA A 73 16.78 5.20 -5.84
C ALA A 73 16.86 5.69 -4.38
N ALA A 74 16.16 5.00 -3.46
CA ALA A 74 16.26 5.27 -2.03
C ALA A 74 17.67 5.04 -1.48
N ALA A 75 18.35 3.95 -1.86
CA ALA A 75 19.74 3.68 -1.46
C ALA A 75 20.72 4.72 -2.02
N GLU A 76 20.57 5.10 -3.30
CA GLU A 76 21.38 6.14 -3.95
C GLU A 76 21.20 7.50 -3.27
N GLY A 77 19.96 7.84 -2.85
CA GLY A 77 19.70 9.06 -2.08
C GLY A 77 20.45 9.13 -0.76
N LEU A 78 20.61 8.01 -0.06
CA LEU A 78 21.41 7.95 1.18
C LEU A 78 22.91 8.16 0.94
N SER A 79 23.42 7.80 -0.22
CA SER A 79 24.84 8.03 -0.57
C SER A 79 25.17 9.50 -0.76
N ALA A 80 24.20 10.31 -1.21
CA ALA A 80 24.37 11.74 -1.47
C ALA A 80 24.23 12.59 -0.20
N ASP A 81 23.69 12.02 0.90
CA ASP A 81 23.45 12.75 2.14
C ASP A 81 24.74 12.88 2.96
N GLY A 82 25.23 14.12 3.11
CA GLY A 82 26.41 14.47 3.92
C GLY A 82 26.16 14.55 5.43
N GLY A 83 25.05 13.98 5.90
CA GLY A 83 24.56 14.08 7.27
C GLY A 83 25.45 13.42 8.34
N ASP A 84 25.09 13.66 9.61
CA ASP A 84 25.71 13.05 10.78
C ASP A 84 25.65 11.51 10.71
N ALA A 85 26.72 10.86 11.13
CA ALA A 85 26.88 9.39 11.14
C ALA A 85 25.71 8.65 11.80
N LYS A 86 25.17 9.19 12.88
CA LYS A 86 24.03 8.61 13.61
C LYS A 86 22.72 8.73 12.81
N ALA A 87 22.51 9.86 12.14
CA ALA A 87 21.37 10.07 11.27
C ALA A 87 21.44 9.13 10.05
N LEU A 88 22.59 9.02 9.40
CA LEU A 88 22.82 8.10 8.29
C LEU A 88 22.58 6.64 8.71
N ALA A 89 23.13 6.20 9.84
CA ALA A 89 22.91 4.84 10.35
C ALA A 89 21.41 4.55 10.59
N LYS A 90 20.65 5.52 11.10
CA LYS A 90 19.20 5.40 11.28
C LYS A 90 18.45 5.26 9.95
N GLN A 91 18.81 6.05 8.95
CA GLN A 91 18.20 5.99 7.62
C GLN A 91 18.53 4.66 6.92
N VAL A 92 19.79 4.20 6.99
CA VAL A 92 20.22 2.90 6.46
C VAL A 92 19.47 1.75 7.14
N ALA A 93 19.31 1.81 8.47
CA ALA A 93 18.54 0.80 9.21
C ALA A 93 17.05 0.81 8.82
N ALA A 94 16.47 1.98 8.54
CA ALA A 94 15.09 2.09 8.08
C ALA A 94 14.93 1.46 6.69
N LEU A 95 15.82 1.77 5.75
CA LEU A 95 15.81 1.17 4.41
C LEU A 95 15.99 -0.36 4.47
N ALA A 96 16.93 -0.86 5.28
CA ALA A 96 17.11 -2.30 5.47
C ALA A 96 15.83 -2.97 6.00
N ALA A 97 15.14 -2.31 6.92
CA ALA A 97 13.87 -2.79 7.45
C ALA A 97 12.75 -2.78 6.40
N ASP A 98 12.71 -1.80 5.52
CA ASP A 98 11.73 -1.72 4.42
C ASP A 98 11.99 -2.79 3.35
N LEU A 99 13.24 -3.04 3.01
CA LEU A 99 13.62 -4.11 2.07
C LEU A 99 13.27 -5.51 2.59
N ASN A 100 13.34 -5.73 3.91
CA ASN A 100 12.96 -6.99 4.57
C ASN A 100 11.49 -7.05 4.99
N PHE A 101 10.73 -5.99 4.80
CA PHE A 101 9.37 -5.93 5.26
C PHE A 101 8.50 -6.98 4.56
N ARG A 102 7.60 -7.57 5.34
CA ARG A 102 6.52 -8.45 4.84
C ARG A 102 5.23 -8.05 5.56
N PRO A 103 4.16 -7.73 4.82
CA PRO A 103 2.87 -7.40 5.39
C PRO A 103 2.35 -8.53 6.28
N VAL A 104 1.65 -8.14 7.36
CA VAL A 104 0.95 -9.10 8.22
C VAL A 104 -0.48 -9.22 7.73
N GLY A 105 -0.89 -10.43 7.34
CA GLY A 105 -2.28 -10.72 7.05
C GLY A 105 -3.03 -11.11 8.32
N GLU A 106 -4.06 -10.37 8.67
CA GLU A 106 -4.93 -10.69 9.82
C GLU A 106 -6.27 -11.30 9.39
N ALA A 107 -6.69 -11.10 8.15
CA ALA A 107 -7.88 -11.68 7.56
C ALA A 107 -7.65 -12.02 6.09
N GLU A 108 -8.56 -12.78 5.51
CA GLU A 108 -8.51 -13.15 4.10
C GLU A 108 -8.77 -11.93 3.20
N LEU A 109 -8.22 -11.98 1.99
CA LEU A 109 -8.56 -11.03 0.93
C LEU A 109 -9.86 -11.45 0.25
N PRO A 110 -10.68 -10.51 -0.22
CA PRO A 110 -11.81 -10.84 -1.07
C PRO A 110 -11.39 -11.57 -2.35
N ALA A 111 -12.26 -12.40 -2.89
CA ALA A 111 -12.01 -13.18 -4.08
C ALA A 111 -11.60 -12.30 -5.28
N GLY A 112 -10.44 -12.60 -5.86
CA GLY A 112 -9.91 -11.90 -7.03
C GLY A 112 -9.33 -10.50 -6.77
N VAL A 113 -9.44 -9.98 -5.55
CA VAL A 113 -8.78 -8.72 -5.17
C VAL A 113 -7.27 -8.94 -5.16
N PRO A 114 -6.47 -8.02 -5.75
CA PRO A 114 -5.02 -8.13 -5.76
C PRO A 114 -4.42 -8.27 -4.36
N GLY A 115 -3.34 -9.01 -4.23
CA GLY A 115 -2.54 -9.10 -3.01
C GLY A 115 -1.91 -7.75 -2.62
N PHE A 116 -0.97 -7.77 -1.70
CA PHE A 116 -0.30 -6.53 -1.26
C PHE A 116 0.56 -5.93 -2.38
N ALA A 117 0.51 -4.61 -2.55
CA ALA A 117 1.46 -3.90 -3.38
C ALA A 117 2.87 -3.98 -2.79
N VAL A 118 3.88 -3.95 -3.65
CA VAL A 118 5.27 -3.94 -3.17
C VAL A 118 5.54 -2.62 -2.44
N LEU A 119 6.19 -2.73 -1.28
CA LEU A 119 6.46 -1.57 -0.43
C LEU A 119 7.29 -0.53 -1.19
N ASP A 120 6.80 0.72 -1.19
CA ASP A 120 7.39 1.90 -1.84
C ASP A 120 7.51 1.83 -3.38
N GLU A 121 6.94 0.81 -4.04
CA GLU A 121 6.86 0.75 -5.50
C GLU A 121 5.48 1.22 -5.99
N ILE A 122 5.47 2.00 -7.07
CA ILE A 122 4.24 2.43 -7.73
C ILE A 122 3.82 1.35 -8.72
N GLU A 123 2.59 0.87 -8.59
CA GLU A 123 2.05 -0.19 -9.43
C GLU A 123 0.69 0.20 -10.02
N ILE A 124 0.40 -0.26 -11.25
CA ILE A 124 -0.93 -0.24 -11.82
C ILE A 124 -1.58 -1.60 -11.57
N ARG A 125 -2.75 -1.62 -10.93
CA ARG A 125 -3.45 -2.84 -10.54
C ARG A 125 -4.90 -2.81 -10.97
N THR A 126 -5.43 -3.96 -11.37
CA THR A 126 -6.84 -4.12 -11.74
C THR A 126 -7.57 -4.88 -10.65
N TYR A 127 -8.67 -4.32 -10.19
CA TYR A 127 -9.63 -4.94 -9.28
C TYR A 127 -10.79 -5.50 -10.08
N PRO A 128 -11.27 -6.71 -9.79
CA PRO A 128 -12.52 -7.21 -10.35
C PRO A 128 -13.71 -6.42 -9.79
N THR A 129 -14.91 -6.69 -10.26
CA THR A 129 -16.12 -6.27 -9.56
C THR A 129 -16.13 -6.88 -8.16
N TYR A 130 -16.37 -6.08 -7.14
CA TYR A 130 -16.45 -6.54 -5.75
C TYR A 130 -17.62 -5.88 -5.01
N ARG A 131 -18.12 -6.56 -4.00
CA ARG A 131 -19.16 -6.04 -3.11
C ARG A 131 -18.55 -5.47 -1.84
N MET A 132 -19.12 -4.38 -1.35
CA MET A 132 -18.74 -3.80 -0.07
C MET A 132 -19.94 -3.25 0.68
N VAL A 133 -19.85 -3.20 2.00
CA VAL A 133 -20.71 -2.37 2.84
C VAL A 133 -19.98 -1.11 3.22
N LYS A 134 -20.60 0.06 3.02
CA LYS A 134 -20.01 1.38 3.29
C LYS A 134 -20.86 2.23 4.20
N THR A 135 -20.23 3.18 4.89
CA THR A 135 -20.89 4.23 5.69
C THR A 135 -20.13 5.53 5.59
N ALA A 136 -20.80 6.66 5.79
CA ALA A 136 -20.15 7.96 5.82
C ALA A 136 -19.22 8.08 7.04
N MET A 137 -18.11 8.81 6.87
CA MET A 137 -17.13 9.08 7.93
C MET A 137 -17.66 10.12 8.92
N LYS A 138 -18.61 9.71 9.77
CA LYS A 138 -19.18 10.54 10.83
C LYS A 138 -18.61 10.10 12.19
N GLY A 139 -18.09 11.07 12.95
CA GLY A 139 -17.48 10.75 14.26
C GLY A 139 -16.12 10.07 14.19
N GLY A 140 -15.40 10.22 13.06
CA GLY A 140 -14.08 9.61 12.83
C GLY A 140 -14.14 8.11 12.56
N SER A 141 -12.95 7.48 12.50
CA SER A 141 -12.80 6.07 12.10
C SER A 141 -13.59 5.10 12.99
N MET A 142 -13.64 5.32 14.30
CA MET A 142 -14.41 4.45 15.21
C MET A 142 -15.93 4.61 15.01
N GLY A 143 -16.39 5.84 14.73
CA GLY A 143 -17.80 6.10 14.43
C GLY A 143 -18.29 5.44 13.14
N ALA A 144 -17.42 5.28 12.15
CA ALA A 144 -17.70 4.57 10.92
C ALA A 144 -17.51 3.04 11.06
N PHE A 145 -16.53 2.60 11.84
CA PHE A 145 -16.23 1.18 12.01
C PHE A 145 -17.38 0.37 12.63
N TRP A 146 -17.96 0.84 13.73
CA TRP A 146 -18.95 0.07 14.47
C TRP A 146 -20.23 -0.23 13.70
N PRO A 147 -20.84 0.71 12.95
CA PRO A 147 -21.98 0.38 12.09
C PRO A 147 -21.68 -0.71 11.06
N LEU A 148 -20.49 -0.68 10.45
CA LEU A 148 -20.03 -1.68 9.48
C LEU A 148 -19.81 -3.04 10.15
N PHE A 149 -19.12 -3.05 11.29
CA PHE A 149 -18.84 -4.28 12.04
C PHE A 149 -20.13 -4.97 12.53
N ASN A 150 -21.06 -4.22 13.07
CA ASN A 150 -22.37 -4.75 13.49
C ASN A 150 -23.14 -5.30 12.28
N HIS A 151 -23.07 -4.63 11.13
CA HIS A 151 -23.73 -5.10 9.93
C HIS A 151 -23.19 -6.45 9.48
N ILE A 152 -21.88 -6.64 9.33
CA ILE A 152 -21.30 -7.93 8.91
C ILE A 152 -21.57 -9.01 9.94
N LYS A 153 -21.47 -8.70 11.23
CA LYS A 153 -21.77 -9.65 12.32
C LYS A 153 -23.23 -10.11 12.30
N ASN A 154 -24.18 -9.21 12.12
CA ASN A 154 -25.62 -9.53 12.12
C ASN A 154 -26.05 -10.28 10.86
N ASN A 155 -25.24 -10.30 9.81
CA ASN A 155 -25.51 -10.99 8.55
C ASN A 155 -24.61 -12.20 8.32
N ASP A 156 -23.85 -12.63 9.34
CA ASP A 156 -22.90 -13.76 9.28
C ASP A 156 -21.89 -13.65 8.12
N ILE A 157 -21.40 -12.41 7.90
CA ILE A 157 -20.40 -12.11 6.88
C ILE A 157 -19.03 -12.02 7.56
N ALA A 158 -18.07 -12.79 7.08
CA ALA A 158 -16.71 -12.79 7.60
C ALA A 158 -16.04 -11.44 7.36
N MET A 159 -15.25 -10.96 8.34
CA MET A 159 -14.38 -9.81 8.17
C MET A 159 -13.25 -10.14 7.19
N THR A 160 -13.02 -9.28 6.23
CA THR A 160 -11.90 -9.36 5.28
C THR A 160 -10.95 -8.18 5.44
N THR A 161 -9.81 -8.23 4.79
CA THR A 161 -8.92 -7.10 4.55
C THR A 161 -8.79 -6.86 3.05
N PRO A 162 -8.59 -5.63 2.62
CA PRO A 162 -8.42 -4.38 3.38
C PRO A 162 -9.73 -3.73 3.83
N VAL A 163 -9.63 -2.82 4.80
CA VAL A 163 -10.64 -1.79 5.06
C VAL A 163 -10.38 -0.62 4.14
N GLN A 164 -11.38 -0.24 3.35
CA GLN A 164 -11.29 0.89 2.42
C GLN A 164 -11.76 2.18 3.09
N VAL A 165 -11.01 3.26 2.91
CA VAL A 165 -11.44 4.63 3.25
C VAL A 165 -11.38 5.47 1.99
N ASP A 166 -12.54 6.00 1.56
CA ASP A 166 -12.64 6.90 0.42
C ASP A 166 -12.46 8.33 0.88
N TYR A 167 -11.83 9.14 0.03
CA TYR A 167 -11.61 10.56 0.26
C TYR A 167 -12.49 11.39 -0.65
N ALA A 168 -12.97 12.53 -0.17
CA ALA A 168 -13.59 13.55 -0.98
C ALA A 168 -12.64 14.75 -1.10
N GLU A 169 -12.65 15.37 -2.26
CA GLU A 169 -11.96 16.63 -2.49
C GLU A 169 -12.87 17.78 -2.02
N ASP A 170 -12.35 18.62 -1.13
CA ASP A 170 -13.01 19.83 -0.66
C ASP A 170 -12.04 21.00 -0.89
N GLY A 171 -12.10 21.54 -2.08
CA GLY A 171 -11.08 22.46 -2.60
C GLY A 171 -9.70 21.79 -2.67
N GLU A 172 -8.68 22.43 -2.07
CA GLU A 172 -7.32 21.85 -1.99
C GLU A 172 -7.15 20.80 -0.89
N ARG A 173 -8.18 20.53 -0.09
CA ARG A 173 -8.11 19.62 1.05
C ARG A 173 -8.76 18.30 0.74
N GLN A 174 -8.08 17.23 1.12
CA GLN A 174 -8.65 15.90 1.12
C GLN A 174 -9.22 15.57 2.50
N ARG A 175 -10.41 15.01 2.51
CA ARG A 175 -11.13 14.62 3.71
C ARG A 175 -11.65 13.20 3.56
N GLU A 176 -11.45 12.38 4.58
CA GLU A 176 -12.09 11.07 4.67
C GLU A 176 -13.61 11.22 4.55
N ALA A 177 -14.20 10.58 3.57
CA ALA A 177 -15.62 10.71 3.22
C ALA A 177 -16.43 9.50 3.67
N SER A 178 -15.93 8.29 3.44
CA SER A 178 -16.58 7.04 3.80
C SER A 178 -15.57 5.98 4.20
N MET A 179 -16.05 5.01 4.98
CA MET A 179 -15.34 3.76 5.28
C MET A 179 -16.15 2.60 4.73
N ALA A 180 -15.47 1.56 4.26
CA ALA A 180 -16.12 0.36 3.75
C ALA A 180 -15.37 -0.92 4.13
N PHE A 181 -16.16 -1.99 4.32
CA PHE A 181 -15.66 -3.37 4.43
C PHE A 181 -15.99 -4.11 3.16
N LEU A 182 -14.98 -4.69 2.53
CA LEU A 182 -15.15 -5.50 1.34
C LEU A 182 -15.69 -6.87 1.75
N TYR A 183 -16.59 -7.43 0.95
CA TYR A 183 -17.09 -8.78 1.18
C TYR A 183 -16.14 -9.82 0.58
N GLY A 184 -16.07 -10.99 1.18
CA GLY A 184 -15.24 -12.09 0.67
C GLY A 184 -15.59 -12.54 -0.75
N SER A 185 -16.86 -12.36 -1.17
CA SER A 185 -17.37 -12.62 -2.53
C SER A 185 -18.44 -11.59 -2.89
N PRO A 186 -18.57 -11.19 -4.17
CA PRO A 186 -19.64 -10.30 -4.63
C PRO A 186 -21.05 -10.94 -4.56
N ASP A 187 -21.13 -12.25 -4.36
CA ASP A 187 -22.42 -12.96 -4.26
C ASP A 187 -23.01 -12.96 -2.84
N LEU A 188 -22.26 -12.45 -1.84
CA LEU A 188 -22.72 -12.44 -0.45
C LEU A 188 -23.75 -11.34 -0.19
N GLY A 189 -24.95 -11.73 0.27
CA GLY A 189 -26.01 -10.83 0.68
C GLY A 189 -26.61 -9.98 -0.46
N PRO A 190 -27.75 -9.32 -0.24
CA PRO A 190 -28.37 -8.44 -1.22
C PRO A 190 -27.80 -7.02 -1.20
N LEU A 191 -27.89 -6.32 -2.33
CA LEU A 191 -27.70 -4.88 -2.40
C LEU A 191 -28.84 -4.21 -1.58
N ARG A 192 -28.50 -3.40 -0.61
CA ARG A 192 -29.46 -2.73 0.23
C ARG A 192 -28.89 -1.53 0.97
N LYS A 193 -29.77 -0.64 1.40
CA LYS A 193 -29.47 0.40 2.37
C LYS A 193 -30.15 0.05 3.69
N ASP A 194 -29.38 0.03 4.77
CA ASP A 194 -29.85 -0.34 6.10
C ASP A 194 -29.34 0.69 7.13
N GLY A 195 -30.20 1.64 7.45
CA GLY A 195 -29.86 2.74 8.34
C GLY A 195 -28.66 3.58 7.85
N ALA A 196 -27.55 3.51 8.58
CA ALA A 196 -26.34 4.27 8.28
C ALA A 196 -25.44 3.56 7.26
N VAL A 197 -25.68 2.30 6.93
CA VAL A 197 -24.83 1.50 6.04
C VAL A 197 -25.53 1.23 4.71
N GLU A 198 -24.73 1.05 3.67
CA GLU A 198 -25.20 0.75 2.31
C GLU A 198 -24.32 -0.35 1.70
N VAL A 199 -24.95 -1.43 1.21
CA VAL A 199 -24.28 -2.52 0.47
C VAL A 199 -24.34 -2.18 -1.01
N VAL A 200 -23.17 -2.09 -1.64
CA VAL A 200 -23.03 -1.72 -3.06
C VAL A 200 -22.04 -2.64 -3.77
N ASP A 201 -22.23 -2.78 -5.08
CA ASP A 201 -21.22 -3.35 -5.97
C ASP A 201 -20.37 -2.24 -6.57
N VAL A 202 -19.06 -2.45 -6.55
CA VAL A 202 -18.08 -1.59 -7.21
C VAL A 202 -17.69 -2.28 -8.51
N PRO A 203 -17.87 -1.62 -9.66
CA PRO A 203 -17.43 -2.16 -10.95
C PRO A 203 -15.92 -2.43 -10.96
N ALA A 204 -15.49 -3.32 -11.85
CA ALA A 204 -14.07 -3.52 -12.10
C ALA A 204 -13.37 -2.18 -12.40
N LEU A 205 -12.22 -1.95 -11.79
CA LEU A 205 -11.49 -0.69 -11.95
C LEU A 205 -9.98 -0.93 -11.94
N THR A 206 -9.27 -0.02 -12.58
CA THR A 206 -7.81 0.05 -12.51
C THR A 206 -7.41 1.16 -11.54
N VAL A 207 -6.38 0.90 -10.75
CA VAL A 207 -5.84 1.87 -9.80
C VAL A 207 -4.33 2.00 -9.96
N LEU A 208 -3.83 3.21 -9.75
CA LEU A 208 -2.45 3.47 -9.43
C LEU A 208 -2.31 3.32 -7.92
N THR A 209 -1.38 2.51 -7.44
CA THR A 209 -1.23 2.18 -6.02
C THR A 209 0.19 2.34 -5.54
N LEU A 210 0.34 2.66 -4.26
CA LEU A 210 1.61 2.76 -3.56
C LEU A 210 1.45 2.20 -2.14
N GLY A 211 2.15 1.10 -1.87
CA GLY A 211 2.16 0.46 -0.56
C GLY A 211 3.10 1.14 0.43
N SER A 212 2.70 1.26 1.68
CA SER A 212 3.49 1.88 2.73
C SER A 212 3.43 1.11 4.05
N ARG A 213 4.57 1.07 4.73
CA ARG A 213 4.69 0.55 6.10
C ARG A 213 4.35 1.65 7.13
N GLY A 214 3.65 1.27 8.18
CA GLY A 214 3.35 2.15 9.30
C GLY A 214 1.88 2.48 9.41
N TYR A 215 1.59 3.59 10.10
CA TYR A 215 0.25 4.12 10.24
C TYR A 215 -0.09 5.03 9.06
N ASP A 216 -1.33 4.98 8.63
CA ASP A 216 -1.97 5.83 7.63
C ASP A 216 -2.25 7.27 8.14
N ARG A 217 -1.24 7.87 8.78
CA ARG A 217 -1.33 9.25 9.26
C ARG A 217 -1.52 10.21 8.09
N LYS A 218 -2.30 11.26 8.31
CA LYS A 218 -2.62 12.26 7.30
C LYS A 218 -1.38 12.74 6.52
N SER A 219 -0.32 13.13 7.21
CA SER A 219 0.92 13.59 6.55
C SER A 219 1.57 12.52 5.67
N ARG A 220 1.51 11.23 6.09
CA ARG A 220 2.06 10.14 5.28
C ARG A 220 1.18 9.85 4.07
N VAL A 221 -0.14 9.88 4.23
CA VAL A 221 -1.09 9.71 3.12
C VAL A 221 -0.91 10.84 2.09
N GLU A 222 -0.78 12.09 2.54
CA GLU A 222 -0.52 13.25 1.66
C GLU A 222 0.82 13.12 0.91
N GLU A 223 1.87 12.66 1.56
CA GLU A 223 3.18 12.40 0.93
C GLU A 223 3.07 11.33 -0.17
N LEU A 224 2.41 10.19 0.13
CA LEU A 224 2.24 9.11 -0.84
C LEU A 224 1.35 9.56 -2.01
N ARG A 225 0.30 10.34 -1.74
CA ARG A 225 -0.55 10.94 -2.77
C ARG A 225 0.26 11.83 -3.71
N ALA A 226 1.11 12.70 -3.17
CA ALA A 226 1.95 13.57 -3.97
C ALA A 226 2.90 12.78 -4.91
N ARG A 227 3.40 11.63 -4.46
CA ARG A 227 4.20 10.72 -5.30
C ARG A 227 3.38 10.12 -6.44
N LEU A 228 2.12 9.71 -6.17
CA LEU A 228 1.22 9.19 -7.21
C LEU A 228 0.83 10.29 -8.21
N ASP A 229 0.58 11.51 -7.74
CA ASP A 229 0.27 12.66 -8.60
C ASP A 229 1.47 13.03 -9.49
N ALA A 230 2.69 13.00 -8.96
CA ALA A 230 3.91 13.21 -9.74
C ALA A 230 4.07 12.13 -10.82
N TRP A 231 3.84 10.87 -10.47
CA TRP A 231 3.86 9.78 -11.45
C TRP A 231 2.84 10.00 -12.58
N LEU A 232 1.61 10.40 -12.25
CA LEU A 232 0.58 10.71 -13.25
C LEU A 232 0.97 11.89 -14.15
N ALA A 233 1.67 12.88 -13.63
CA ALA A 233 2.17 14.01 -14.42
C ALA A 233 3.22 13.57 -15.46
N ASP A 234 4.05 12.57 -15.11
CA ASP A 234 5.08 12.01 -15.98
C ASP A 234 4.53 10.94 -16.95
N HIS A 235 3.28 10.50 -16.78
CA HIS A 235 2.64 9.44 -17.58
C HIS A 235 1.31 9.91 -18.17
N PRO A 236 1.36 10.79 -19.20
CA PRO A 236 0.17 11.43 -19.77
C PRO A 236 -0.79 10.45 -20.45
N GLU A 237 -0.39 9.21 -20.68
CA GLU A 237 -1.27 8.13 -21.16
C GLU A 237 -2.28 7.65 -20.10
N TRP A 238 -2.11 8.07 -18.83
CA TRP A 238 -3.02 7.78 -17.74
C TRP A 238 -3.65 9.06 -17.18
N GLN A 239 -4.88 8.95 -16.72
CA GLN A 239 -5.57 10.05 -16.01
C GLN A 239 -6.31 9.51 -14.79
N ALA A 240 -6.44 10.34 -13.75
CA ALA A 240 -7.29 10.01 -12.61
C ALA A 240 -8.75 9.83 -13.07
N ALA A 241 -9.39 8.77 -12.62
CA ALA A 241 -10.76 8.37 -12.97
C ALA A 241 -11.70 8.35 -11.76
N GLY A 242 -11.23 8.80 -10.61
CA GLY A 242 -12.01 8.87 -9.38
C GLY A 242 -11.20 9.41 -8.20
N PRO A 243 -11.86 9.63 -7.06
CA PRO A 243 -11.20 10.12 -5.87
C PRO A 243 -10.20 9.10 -5.31
N MET A 244 -9.20 9.61 -4.59
CA MET A 244 -8.23 8.80 -3.86
C MET A 244 -8.94 7.96 -2.80
N ARG A 245 -8.34 6.81 -2.50
CA ARG A 245 -8.72 5.95 -1.37
C ARG A 245 -7.49 5.37 -0.67
N THR A 246 -7.64 4.96 0.58
CA THR A 246 -6.67 4.15 1.30
C THR A 246 -7.22 2.75 1.56
N MET A 247 -6.31 1.77 1.59
CA MET A 247 -6.60 0.37 1.89
C MET A 247 -5.80 -0.03 3.13
N GLY A 248 -6.48 -0.20 4.28
CA GLY A 248 -5.86 -0.57 5.54
C GLY A 248 -5.96 -2.07 5.80
N TYR A 249 -4.83 -2.73 6.04
CA TYR A 249 -4.79 -4.19 6.15
C TYR A 249 -4.67 -4.70 7.59
N ASN A 250 -4.44 -3.81 8.56
CA ASN A 250 -4.13 -4.23 9.92
C ASN A 250 -5.02 -3.58 10.97
N SER A 251 -5.42 -4.38 11.94
CA SER A 251 -6.12 -3.92 13.13
C SER A 251 -5.21 -3.07 14.04
N PRO A 252 -5.78 -2.31 14.99
CA PRO A 252 -5.00 -1.55 15.96
C PRO A 252 -4.04 -2.38 16.81
N SER A 253 -4.21 -3.69 16.91
CA SER A 253 -3.36 -4.60 17.69
C SER A 253 -1.99 -4.84 17.06
N VAL A 254 -1.84 -4.61 15.74
CA VAL A 254 -0.56 -4.76 15.05
C VAL A 254 0.34 -3.57 15.35
N ALA A 255 1.56 -3.85 15.81
CA ALA A 255 2.57 -2.81 16.10
C ALA A 255 2.84 -1.94 14.85
N GLY A 256 3.02 -0.64 15.05
CA GLY A 256 3.13 0.33 13.96
C GLY A 256 4.18 0.01 12.90
N ASN A 257 5.33 -0.53 13.30
CA ASN A 257 6.41 -0.93 12.39
C ASN A 257 6.10 -2.20 11.58
N ARG A 258 5.02 -2.89 11.87
CA ARG A 258 4.53 -4.08 11.16
C ARG A 258 3.24 -3.84 10.39
N ARG A 259 2.63 -2.66 10.57
CA ARG A 259 1.41 -2.27 9.85
C ARG A 259 1.72 -1.96 8.40
N TYR A 260 0.70 -2.17 7.58
CA TYR A 260 0.76 -1.91 6.15
C TYR A 260 -0.56 -1.31 5.66
N PHE A 261 -0.46 -0.37 4.74
CA PHE A 261 -1.59 0.22 4.03
C PHE A 261 -1.17 0.63 2.62
N GLU A 262 -2.14 0.88 1.76
CA GLU A 262 -1.94 1.40 0.41
C GLU A 262 -2.68 2.72 0.24
N VAL A 263 -2.09 3.63 -0.54
CA VAL A 263 -2.78 4.77 -1.13
C VAL A 263 -3.04 4.45 -2.60
N GLN A 264 -4.27 4.68 -3.06
CA GLN A 264 -4.68 4.33 -4.41
C GLN A 264 -5.43 5.48 -5.06
N ILE A 265 -5.18 5.70 -6.35
CA ILE A 265 -5.94 6.61 -7.21
C ILE A 265 -6.56 5.76 -8.33
N PRO A 266 -7.89 5.69 -8.45
CA PRO A 266 -8.53 5.11 -9.63
C PRO A 266 -8.03 5.83 -10.89
N VAL A 267 -7.62 5.04 -11.90
CA VAL A 267 -7.08 5.58 -13.15
C VAL A 267 -7.73 4.94 -14.36
N ALA A 268 -7.73 5.67 -15.46
CA ALA A 268 -8.12 5.16 -16.77
C ALA A 268 -7.10 5.62 -17.82
N PRO A 269 -6.98 4.93 -18.96
CA PRO A 269 -6.23 5.43 -20.09
C PRO A 269 -6.74 6.82 -20.47
N ALA A 270 -5.82 7.76 -20.68
CA ALA A 270 -6.18 9.09 -21.15
C ALA A 270 -6.76 8.94 -22.57
N ARG A 271 -7.97 9.47 -22.78
CA ARG A 271 -8.53 9.51 -24.13
C ARG A 271 -7.66 10.47 -24.94
N TRP A 272 -6.99 9.96 -25.97
CA TRP A 272 -6.32 10.79 -26.95
C TRP A 272 -7.38 11.76 -27.49
N LYS A 273 -7.25 13.04 -27.20
CA LYS A 273 -7.96 14.06 -27.96
C LYS A 273 -7.33 13.99 -29.34
N HIS A 274 -7.97 13.27 -30.25
CA HIS A 274 -7.68 13.43 -31.68
C HIS A 274 -7.80 14.92 -31.95
N ASN A 275 -6.67 15.59 -32.07
CA ASN A 275 -6.63 16.94 -32.61
C ASN A 275 -7.18 16.81 -34.04
N SER A 276 -8.42 17.26 -34.20
CA SER A 276 -9.15 17.40 -35.47
C SER A 276 -8.51 18.51 -36.32
N LEU A 277 -7.18 18.49 -36.50
CA LEU A 277 -6.42 19.43 -37.30
C LEU A 277 -6.04 18.88 -38.69
N TYR A 278 -6.52 17.66 -39.05
CA TYR A 278 -6.24 17.08 -40.38
C TYR A 278 -7.39 17.18 -41.37
N LEU A 279 -8.39 18.06 -41.15
CA LEU A 279 -9.51 18.20 -42.10
C LEU A 279 -9.59 19.56 -42.80
N TYR A 280 -8.53 20.31 -42.91
CA TYR A 280 -8.54 21.59 -43.67
C TYR A 280 -7.38 21.69 -44.70
N MET A 281 -6.92 20.60 -45.29
CA MET A 281 -5.96 20.64 -46.40
C MET A 281 -6.34 19.66 -47.51
N LEU A 282 -7.59 19.65 -47.94
CA LEU A 282 -8.01 19.09 -49.24
C LEU A 282 -9.33 19.75 -49.66
N VAL A 283 -9.28 21.00 -50.08
CA VAL A 283 -10.16 21.59 -51.10
C VAL A 283 -9.33 22.51 -51.96
#